data_7611a7d8fe9efc57e2f8c6ba15be125b
#
_entry.id   7611a7d8fe9efc57e2f8c6ba15be125b
#
_cell.length_a   1.000
_cell.length_b   1.000
_cell.length_c   1.000
_cell.angle_alpha   90.00
_cell.angle_beta   90.00
_cell.angle_gamma   90.00
#
_symmetry.space_group_name_H-M   'P 1'
#
loop_
_entity.id
_entity.type
_entity.pdbx_description
1 polymer ?
#
loop_
_entity_poly.entity_id
_entity_poly.type
_entity_poly.pdbx_seq_one_letter_code
_entity_poly.pdbx_strand_id
1 'polypeptide(L)'
;VLVLMVFAAAIFSCSDSNETDYTGVNSIYVKTSEAPVMIASDSTPLKGSLTFTRAYDQPVALEMTVKYQTEGVKDLVTIRPAVVTLPAGSRSVDFEVVSNKKEISEAVLIEISVKEPLPQNDMQVKETLRVNVKPYLTAEDLTMEQQALLEGYKNKGVDLTKWIGVIPVKVTVDVPPTEGLASLVDGMKKTYESKSVITLSEYATVDQPILKITENPMGLTEFLYDILRKETVCNDEYWYGEYAGKYYQKMMDLIGLTKDSQETFSVSLD
;
A
#
# COMPACT_ATOMS: atom_id res chain seq x y z
N VAL A 1 -11.63 -42.06 -45.13
CA VAL A 1 -10.72 -42.66 -44.14
C VAL A 1 -9.93 -41.56 -43.49
N LEU A 2 -10.34 -41.20 -42.28
CA LEU A 2 -9.77 -40.12 -41.49
C LEU A 2 -8.71 -40.75 -40.60
N VAL A 3 -7.43 -40.41 -40.81
CA VAL A 3 -6.33 -40.85 -39.93
C VAL A 3 -6.12 -39.80 -38.87
N LEU A 4 -6.52 -40.14 -37.66
CA LEU A 4 -6.32 -39.33 -36.46
C LEU A 4 -4.88 -39.59 -35.98
N MET A 5 -3.95 -38.63 -36.21
CA MET A 5 -2.63 -38.65 -35.60
C MET A 5 -2.73 -38.07 -34.18
N VAL A 6 -2.66 -38.95 -33.20
CA VAL A 6 -2.45 -38.60 -31.79
C VAL A 6 -0.96 -38.30 -31.59
N PHE A 7 -0.61 -37.02 -31.44
CA PHE A 7 0.71 -36.63 -30.96
C PHE A 7 0.75 -36.82 -29.44
N ALA A 8 1.33 -37.90 -29.00
CA ALA A 8 1.74 -38.06 -27.60
C ALA A 8 2.99 -37.19 -27.39
N ALA A 9 2.80 -36.01 -26.80
CA ALA A 9 3.90 -35.22 -26.26
C ALA A 9 4.45 -35.95 -25.04
N ALA A 10 5.51 -36.69 -25.21
CA ALA A 10 6.34 -37.21 -24.12
C ALA A 10 7.02 -35.96 -23.48
N ILE A 11 6.49 -35.51 -22.36
CA ILE A 11 7.19 -34.60 -21.44
C ILE A 11 8.33 -35.45 -20.87
N PHE A 12 9.53 -35.28 -21.45
CA PHE A 12 10.76 -35.70 -20.79
C PHE A 12 10.93 -34.76 -19.61
N SER A 13 10.42 -35.19 -18.45
CA SER A 13 10.89 -34.71 -17.17
C SER A 13 12.36 -35.11 -17.09
N CYS A 14 13.28 -34.20 -17.37
CA CYS A 14 14.65 -34.30 -16.90
C CYS A 14 14.59 -34.25 -15.37
N SER A 15 14.49 -35.39 -14.74
CA SER A 15 14.90 -35.54 -13.35
C SER A 15 16.43 -35.50 -13.38
N ASP A 16 17.03 -34.34 -13.19
CA ASP A 16 18.42 -34.22 -12.80
C ASP A 16 18.59 -34.84 -11.42
N SER A 17 18.87 -36.15 -11.45
CA SER A 17 19.16 -36.98 -10.26
C SER A 17 20.57 -36.72 -9.69
N ASN A 18 21.11 -35.52 -9.88
CA ASN A 18 22.37 -35.04 -9.30
C ASN A 18 22.18 -33.79 -8.44
N GLU A 19 21.03 -33.61 -7.79
CA GLU A 19 21.01 -32.77 -6.62
C GLU A 19 21.83 -33.48 -5.53
N THR A 20 23.11 -33.12 -5.44
CA THR A 20 23.90 -33.41 -4.25
C THR A 20 23.15 -32.74 -3.09
N ASP A 21 22.59 -33.56 -2.19
CA ASP A 21 21.88 -33.07 -1.01
C ASP A 21 22.83 -32.13 -0.25
N TYR A 22 22.60 -30.83 -0.41
CA TYR A 22 23.37 -29.83 0.32
C TYR A 22 23.05 -29.97 1.80
N THR A 23 24.03 -30.49 2.56
CA THR A 23 23.90 -30.75 4.00
C THR A 23 24.46 -29.60 4.86
N GLY A 24 24.90 -28.52 4.23
CA GLY A 24 25.43 -27.35 4.91
C GLY A 24 24.35 -26.48 5.60
N VAL A 25 24.78 -25.33 6.11
CA VAL A 25 23.90 -24.35 6.75
C VAL A 25 22.81 -23.91 5.78
N ASN A 26 21.55 -23.99 6.19
CA ASN A 26 20.43 -23.52 5.39
C ASN A 26 20.33 -21.99 5.47
N SER A 27 20.78 -21.32 4.45
CA SER A 27 20.81 -19.87 4.38
C SER A 27 19.44 -19.29 4.01
N ILE A 28 19.01 -18.29 4.76
CA ILE A 28 17.77 -17.55 4.58
C ILE A 28 18.10 -16.20 3.92
N TYR A 29 17.42 -15.90 2.83
CA TYR A 29 17.49 -14.64 2.11
C TYR A 29 16.12 -13.96 2.17
N VAL A 30 16.06 -12.75 2.71
CA VAL A 30 14.85 -11.93 2.76
C VAL A 30 14.92 -10.96 1.59
N LYS A 31 14.02 -11.09 0.61
CA LYS A 31 14.09 -10.37 -0.66
C LYS A 31 12.75 -9.78 -1.07
N THR A 32 12.79 -8.88 -2.04
CA THR A 32 11.66 -8.40 -2.81
C THR A 32 12.02 -8.39 -4.28
N SER A 33 11.04 -8.61 -5.16
CA SER A 33 11.17 -8.42 -6.60
C SER A 33 10.84 -6.99 -7.04
N GLU A 34 10.31 -6.18 -6.13
CA GLU A 34 9.91 -4.79 -6.36
C GLU A 34 11.02 -3.84 -5.89
N ALA A 35 10.90 -2.55 -6.22
CA ALA A 35 11.75 -1.53 -5.63
C ALA A 35 11.55 -1.53 -4.10
N PRO A 36 12.61 -1.56 -3.28
CA PRO A 36 12.49 -1.61 -1.82
C PRO A 36 12.18 -0.21 -1.23
N VAL A 37 11.11 0.39 -1.71
CA VAL A 37 10.63 1.72 -1.29
C VAL A 37 9.15 1.60 -0.91
N MET A 38 8.78 2.22 0.20
CA MET A 38 7.40 2.35 0.64
C MET A 38 7.08 3.82 0.94
N ILE A 39 5.84 4.20 0.75
CA ILE A 39 5.34 5.50 1.17
C ILE A 39 4.57 5.31 2.48
N ALA A 40 4.89 6.12 3.49
CA ALA A 40 4.34 5.95 4.83
C ALA A 40 2.80 6.07 4.87
N SER A 41 2.23 6.89 4.01
CA SER A 41 0.78 7.10 3.89
C SER A 41 0.08 6.09 2.97
N ASP A 42 0.80 5.39 2.09
CA ASP A 42 0.25 4.44 1.13
C ASP A 42 -0.05 3.08 1.78
N SER A 43 -1.20 2.50 1.44
CA SER A 43 -1.62 1.16 1.91
C SER A 43 -1.17 0.03 0.99
N THR A 44 -0.58 0.33 -0.16
CA THR A 44 -0.11 -0.70 -1.11
C THR A 44 0.95 -1.55 -0.45
N PRO A 45 0.75 -2.87 -0.30
CA PRO A 45 1.74 -3.74 0.33
C PRO A 45 2.98 -3.89 -0.55
N LEU A 46 4.16 -3.84 0.07
CA LEU A 46 5.39 -4.30 -0.55
C LEU A 46 5.46 -5.82 -0.41
N LYS A 47 5.56 -6.53 -1.54
CA LYS A 47 5.67 -7.99 -1.55
C LYS A 47 7.12 -8.41 -1.29
N GLY A 48 7.29 -9.28 -0.32
CA GLY A 48 8.57 -9.88 0.02
C GLY A 48 8.52 -11.40 -0.01
N SER A 49 9.67 -12.03 -0.06
CA SER A 49 9.81 -13.48 0.00
C SER A 49 10.99 -13.88 0.88
N LEU A 50 10.82 -15.00 1.59
CA LEU A 50 11.91 -15.75 2.19
C LEU A 50 12.33 -16.85 1.22
N THR A 51 13.61 -16.91 0.88
CA THR A 51 14.17 -18.00 0.08
C THR A 51 15.24 -18.74 0.87
N PHE A 52 15.30 -20.05 0.68
CA PHE A 52 16.15 -20.97 1.45
C PHE A 52 17.07 -21.74 0.51
N THR A 53 18.25 -22.07 0.97
CA THR A 53 19.21 -22.89 0.20
C THR A 53 18.68 -24.29 -0.03
N ARG A 54 17.93 -24.84 0.94
CA ARG A 54 17.29 -26.16 0.84
C ARG A 54 15.91 -26.18 1.47
N ALA A 55 15.07 -27.13 1.06
CA ALA A 55 13.78 -27.41 1.67
C ALA A 55 13.92 -28.18 2.98
N TYR A 56 12.88 -28.16 3.80
CA TYR A 56 12.71 -29.01 4.97
C TYR A 56 11.57 -30.01 4.74
N ASP A 57 11.68 -31.19 5.33
CA ASP A 57 10.64 -32.22 5.24
C ASP A 57 9.39 -31.93 6.06
N GLN A 58 9.51 -30.98 6.99
CA GLN A 58 8.42 -30.51 7.84
C GLN A 58 8.23 -28.99 7.67
N PRO A 59 7.00 -28.48 7.86
CA PRO A 59 6.77 -27.04 7.83
C PRO A 59 7.58 -26.36 8.93
N VAL A 60 8.12 -25.17 8.61
CA VAL A 60 8.91 -24.36 9.56
C VAL A 60 8.26 -22.99 9.73
N ALA A 61 7.89 -22.66 10.96
CA ALA A 61 7.34 -21.35 11.31
C ALA A 61 8.50 -20.38 11.68
N LEU A 62 8.45 -19.18 11.09
CA LEU A 62 9.47 -18.14 11.22
C LEU A 62 8.81 -16.84 11.64
N GLU A 63 9.16 -16.35 12.81
CA GLU A 63 8.70 -15.04 13.28
C GLU A 63 9.50 -13.94 12.57
N MET A 64 8.80 -12.98 11.97
CA MET A 64 9.44 -11.87 11.28
C MET A 64 9.70 -10.71 12.24
N THR A 65 10.72 -9.92 11.94
CA THR A 65 11.07 -8.73 12.72
C THR A 65 11.43 -7.55 11.83
N VAL A 66 11.20 -6.34 12.35
CA VAL A 66 11.57 -5.07 11.71
C VAL A 66 12.49 -4.29 12.65
N LYS A 67 13.64 -3.88 12.15
CA LYS A 67 14.54 -2.94 12.84
C LYS A 67 14.46 -1.59 12.17
N TYR A 68 14.28 -0.55 12.95
CA TYR A 68 14.28 0.84 12.50
C TYR A 68 15.68 1.42 12.72
N GLN A 69 16.27 2.01 11.67
CA GLN A 69 17.61 2.60 11.75
C GLN A 69 17.59 4.00 12.39
N THR A 70 16.42 4.63 12.47
CA THR A 70 16.23 5.96 13.08
C THR A 70 15.78 5.81 14.53
N GLU A 71 16.50 6.44 15.44
CA GLU A 71 16.17 6.42 16.87
C GLU A 71 14.81 7.07 17.14
N GLY A 72 14.03 6.48 18.04
CA GLY A 72 12.69 6.97 18.41
C GLY A 72 11.57 6.59 17.42
N VAL A 73 11.91 6.10 16.24
CA VAL A 73 10.92 5.64 15.26
C VAL A 73 10.59 4.16 15.51
N LYS A 74 9.28 3.86 15.50
CA LYS A 74 8.76 2.49 15.68
C LYS A 74 7.40 2.34 15.02
N ASP A 75 7.05 1.10 14.73
CA ASP A 75 5.71 0.70 14.25
C ASP A 75 5.27 1.46 12.97
N LEU A 76 6.19 1.76 12.05
CA LEU A 76 5.83 2.33 10.74
C LEU A 76 5.20 1.32 9.81
N VAL A 77 5.58 0.04 9.96
CA VAL A 77 5.12 -1.03 9.10
C VAL A 77 4.72 -2.26 9.92
N THR A 78 3.87 -3.08 9.32
CA THR A 78 3.47 -4.39 9.84
C THR A 78 3.77 -5.44 8.78
N ILE A 79 4.34 -6.59 9.18
CA ILE A 79 4.56 -7.74 8.29
C ILE A 79 3.36 -8.67 8.40
N ARG A 80 2.86 -9.14 7.24
CA ARG A 80 1.72 -10.06 7.15
C ARG A 80 2.07 -11.30 6.32
N PRO A 81 1.91 -12.51 6.87
CA PRO A 81 1.66 -12.79 8.28
C PRO A 81 2.89 -12.48 9.15
N ALA A 82 2.69 -12.17 10.43
CA ALA A 82 3.79 -11.92 11.39
C ALA A 82 4.64 -13.17 11.63
N VAL A 83 4.04 -14.36 11.50
CA VAL A 83 4.70 -15.67 11.48
C VAL A 83 4.51 -16.27 10.10
N VAL A 84 5.58 -16.33 9.36
CA VAL A 84 5.62 -16.91 8.01
C VAL A 84 5.92 -18.39 8.13
N THR A 85 5.11 -19.26 7.54
CA THR A 85 5.32 -20.71 7.57
C THR A 85 5.82 -21.21 6.23
N LEU A 86 7.08 -21.64 6.19
CA LEU A 86 7.65 -22.33 5.03
C LEU A 86 7.00 -23.70 4.92
N PRO A 87 6.31 -24.05 3.83
CA PRO A 87 5.73 -25.38 3.65
C PRO A 87 6.80 -26.46 3.52
N ALA A 88 6.47 -27.69 3.93
CA ALA A 88 7.32 -28.85 3.69
C ALA A 88 7.64 -28.99 2.20
N GLY A 89 8.88 -29.32 1.87
CA GLY A 89 9.36 -29.46 0.50
C GLY A 89 9.52 -28.15 -0.28
N SER A 90 9.17 -26.98 0.31
CA SER A 90 9.34 -25.69 -0.33
C SER A 90 10.67 -25.03 0.03
N ARG A 91 11.21 -24.23 -0.91
CA ARG A 91 12.39 -23.37 -0.70
C ARG A 91 12.03 -21.90 -0.68
N SER A 92 10.77 -21.55 -0.77
CA SER A 92 10.32 -20.16 -0.75
C SER A 92 8.95 -20.01 -0.11
N VAL A 93 8.73 -18.86 0.51
CA VAL A 93 7.43 -18.46 1.03
C VAL A 93 7.33 -16.92 1.00
N ASP A 94 6.16 -16.41 0.65
CA ASP A 94 5.91 -14.99 0.50
C ASP A 94 5.36 -14.37 1.77
N PHE A 95 5.57 -13.06 1.90
CA PHE A 95 4.99 -12.20 2.93
C PHE A 95 4.73 -10.81 2.36
N GLU A 96 3.99 -10.01 3.09
CA GLU A 96 3.70 -8.61 2.74
C GLU A 96 4.17 -7.68 3.85
N VAL A 97 4.67 -6.51 3.45
CA VAL A 97 4.97 -5.40 4.35
C VAL A 97 3.95 -4.30 4.10
N VAL A 98 3.19 -3.94 5.11
CA VAL A 98 2.09 -2.97 5.02
C VAL A 98 2.41 -1.75 5.86
N SER A 99 2.20 -0.54 5.32
CA SER A 99 2.33 0.69 6.08
C SER A 99 1.24 0.81 7.16
N ASN A 100 1.64 1.28 8.33
CA ASN A 100 0.72 1.62 9.43
C ASN A 100 0.22 3.08 9.33
N LYS A 101 0.48 3.76 8.22
CA LYS A 101 0.06 5.14 7.92
C LYS A 101 0.48 6.17 8.97
N LYS A 102 1.62 5.94 9.63
CA LYS A 102 2.17 6.92 10.57
C LYS A 102 2.88 8.02 9.81
N GLU A 103 2.62 9.25 10.21
CA GLU A 103 3.33 10.40 9.66
C GLU A 103 4.80 10.38 10.06
N ILE A 104 5.66 10.62 9.08
CA ILE A 104 7.09 10.82 9.26
C ILE A 104 7.51 12.08 8.50
N SER A 105 8.49 12.82 9.01
CA SER A 105 9.02 14.04 8.39
C SER A 105 10.16 13.75 7.40
N GLU A 106 10.86 12.65 7.60
CA GLU A 106 12.03 12.24 6.82
C GLU A 106 11.95 10.76 6.47
N ALA A 107 12.69 10.37 5.46
CA ALA A 107 12.78 8.96 5.06
C ALA A 107 13.43 8.12 6.16
N VAL A 108 12.86 6.96 6.43
CA VAL A 108 13.31 6.02 7.45
C VAL A 108 13.73 4.72 6.79
N LEU A 109 14.98 4.33 6.99
CA LEU A 109 15.45 3.03 6.56
C LEU A 109 15.04 1.98 7.59
N ILE A 110 14.36 0.94 7.13
CA ILE A 110 14.02 -0.24 7.94
C ILE A 110 14.73 -1.47 7.42
N GLU A 111 15.01 -2.41 8.29
CA GLU A 111 15.59 -3.71 7.97
C GLU A 111 14.63 -4.81 8.42
N ILE A 112 14.22 -5.64 7.47
CA ILE A 112 13.28 -6.76 7.68
C ILE A 112 14.09 -8.05 7.70
N SER A 113 13.87 -8.86 8.72
CA SER A 113 14.59 -10.10 8.95
C SER A 113 13.71 -11.15 9.62
N VAL A 114 14.22 -12.35 9.75
CA VAL A 114 13.67 -13.37 10.65
C VAL A 114 14.20 -13.10 12.05
N LYS A 115 13.34 -13.22 13.05
CA LYS A 115 13.66 -13.02 14.45
C LYS A 115 14.49 -14.19 14.99
N GLU A 116 15.52 -13.88 15.74
CA GLU A 116 16.32 -14.86 16.46
C GLU A 116 15.77 -15.12 17.88
N PRO A 117 15.98 -16.34 18.44
CA PRO A 117 16.70 -17.46 17.86
C PRO A 117 15.92 -18.15 16.74
N LEU A 118 16.62 -18.61 15.72
CA LEU A 118 16.02 -19.34 14.60
C LEU A 118 15.49 -20.71 15.05
N PRO A 119 14.41 -21.24 14.45
CA PRO A 119 13.75 -22.47 14.91
C PRO A 119 14.56 -23.74 14.68
N GLN A 120 15.58 -23.69 13.80
CA GLN A 120 16.47 -24.81 13.52
C GLN A 120 17.93 -24.37 13.67
N ASN A 121 18.77 -25.22 14.29
CA ASN A 121 20.17 -24.91 14.56
C ASN A 121 21.06 -24.80 13.31
N ASP A 122 20.60 -25.35 12.20
CA ASP A 122 21.27 -25.32 10.91
C ASP A 122 20.86 -24.14 10.02
N MET A 123 20.05 -23.22 10.53
CA MET A 123 19.63 -22.01 9.83
C MET A 123 20.55 -20.83 10.09
N GLN A 124 20.68 -19.98 9.09
CA GLN A 124 21.36 -18.69 9.21
C GLN A 124 20.69 -17.64 8.29
N VAL A 125 20.37 -16.47 8.82
CA VAL A 125 19.99 -15.32 7.98
C VAL A 125 21.23 -14.80 7.27
N LYS A 126 21.24 -14.89 5.94
CA LYS A 126 22.35 -14.48 5.10
C LYS A 126 22.16 -13.10 4.51
N GLU A 127 20.91 -12.75 4.25
CA GLU A 127 20.53 -11.47 3.66
C GLU A 127 19.23 -10.96 4.28
N THR A 128 19.20 -9.68 4.64
CA THR A 128 18.05 -8.97 5.17
C THR A 128 17.51 -8.01 4.11
N LEU A 129 16.21 -7.76 4.12
CA LEU A 129 15.58 -6.82 3.20
C LEU A 129 15.62 -5.42 3.81
N ARG A 130 16.30 -4.50 3.15
CA ARG A 130 16.33 -3.08 3.52
C ARG A 130 15.31 -2.32 2.69
N VAL A 131 14.40 -1.62 3.37
CA VAL A 131 13.33 -0.85 2.74
C VAL A 131 13.42 0.59 3.18
N ASN A 132 13.34 1.50 2.22
CA ASN A 132 13.29 2.94 2.49
C ASN A 132 11.81 3.38 2.59
N VAL A 133 11.37 3.70 3.80
CA VAL A 133 10.02 4.24 4.04
C VAL A 133 10.10 5.75 3.94
N LYS A 134 9.46 6.33 2.93
CA LYS A 134 9.46 7.76 2.64
C LYS A 134 8.17 8.43 3.12
N PRO A 135 8.23 9.70 3.51
CA PRO A 135 7.02 10.46 3.87
C PRO A 135 6.09 10.69 2.68
N TYR A 136 6.65 10.78 1.48
CA TYR A 136 5.91 11.04 0.24
C TYR A 136 6.66 10.49 -0.97
N LEU A 137 5.91 10.31 -2.05
CA LEU A 137 6.41 9.93 -3.36
C LEU A 137 7.07 11.13 -4.05
N THR A 138 8.13 10.87 -4.81
CA THR A 138 8.76 11.84 -5.73
C THR A 138 8.78 11.28 -7.14
N ALA A 139 9.10 12.10 -8.14
CA ALA A 139 9.23 11.61 -9.52
C ALA A 139 10.32 10.52 -9.68
N GLU A 140 11.32 10.50 -8.80
CA GLU A 140 12.39 9.48 -8.79
C GLU A 140 11.92 8.11 -8.28
N ASP A 141 10.81 8.07 -7.55
CA ASP A 141 10.24 6.85 -6.98
C ASP A 141 9.26 6.14 -7.94
N LEU A 142 8.94 6.77 -9.05
CA LEU A 142 8.09 6.19 -10.09
C LEU A 142 8.80 5.04 -10.80
N THR A 143 8.02 4.17 -11.45
CA THR A 143 8.60 3.10 -12.27
C THR A 143 9.42 3.67 -13.43
N MET A 144 10.36 2.88 -13.97
CA MET A 144 11.17 3.30 -15.12
C MET A 144 10.31 3.69 -16.33
N GLU A 145 9.19 3.01 -16.53
CA GLU A 145 8.22 3.30 -17.60
C GLU A 145 7.54 4.65 -17.37
N GLN A 146 7.10 4.92 -16.15
CA GLN A 146 6.51 6.21 -15.78
C GLN A 146 7.52 7.35 -15.85
N GLN A 147 8.76 7.13 -15.43
CA GLN A 147 9.84 8.12 -15.57
C GLN A 147 10.13 8.42 -17.05
N ALA A 148 10.13 7.40 -17.93
CA ALA A 148 10.27 7.59 -19.37
C ALA A 148 9.11 8.40 -19.98
N LEU A 149 7.89 8.20 -19.50
CA LEU A 149 6.73 9.02 -19.91
C LEU A 149 6.92 10.47 -19.48
N LEU A 150 7.33 10.73 -18.24
CA LEU A 150 7.60 12.11 -17.76
C LEU A 150 8.66 12.81 -18.58
N GLU A 151 9.76 12.12 -18.92
CA GLU A 151 10.81 12.65 -19.79
C GLU A 151 10.27 12.93 -21.19
N GLY A 152 9.45 12.03 -21.73
CA GLY A 152 8.79 12.22 -23.03
C GLY A 152 7.87 13.45 -23.04
N TYR A 153 7.09 13.71 -21.99
CA TYR A 153 6.27 14.90 -21.87
C TYR A 153 7.10 16.16 -21.76
N LYS A 154 8.16 16.12 -20.96
CA LYS A 154 9.10 17.23 -20.79
C LYS A 154 9.74 17.63 -22.12
N ASN A 155 10.14 16.66 -22.95
CA ASN A 155 10.67 16.90 -24.28
C ASN A 155 9.65 17.51 -25.25
N LYS A 156 8.35 17.29 -24.99
CA LYS A 156 7.22 17.95 -25.69
C LYS A 156 6.85 19.32 -25.08
N GLY A 157 7.59 19.80 -24.08
CA GLY A 157 7.37 21.09 -23.41
C GLY A 157 6.44 21.06 -22.20
N VAL A 158 6.04 19.88 -21.71
CA VAL A 158 5.17 19.72 -20.55
C VAL A 158 5.95 19.06 -19.39
N ASP A 159 6.52 19.87 -18.51
CA ASP A 159 7.24 19.37 -17.33
C ASP A 159 6.27 19.07 -16.19
N LEU A 160 5.92 17.81 -16.03
CA LEU A 160 5.04 17.33 -14.96
C LEU A 160 5.79 16.89 -13.70
N THR A 161 7.12 16.86 -13.71
CA THR A 161 7.93 16.38 -12.56
C THR A 161 7.67 17.20 -11.30
N LYS A 162 7.33 18.48 -11.45
CA LYS A 162 7.01 19.40 -10.35
C LYS A 162 5.64 19.15 -9.70
N TRP A 163 4.79 18.36 -10.36
CA TRP A 163 3.46 18.01 -9.88
C TRP A 163 3.43 16.66 -9.18
N ILE A 164 4.51 15.88 -9.31
CA ILE A 164 4.62 14.58 -8.67
C ILE A 164 5.11 14.77 -7.23
N GLY A 165 4.41 14.15 -6.30
CA GLY A 165 4.73 14.18 -4.87
C GLY A 165 3.71 14.90 -4.03
N VAL A 166 4.16 15.44 -2.91
CA VAL A 166 3.32 16.18 -1.96
C VAL A 166 3.21 17.64 -2.38
N ILE A 167 1.99 18.08 -2.60
CA ILE A 167 1.69 19.47 -2.96
C ILE A 167 0.89 20.11 -1.83
N PRO A 168 1.36 21.22 -1.25
CA PRO A 168 0.59 21.98 -0.28
C PRO A 168 -0.65 22.57 -0.95
N VAL A 169 -1.79 22.40 -0.32
CA VAL A 169 -3.09 22.85 -0.85
C VAL A 169 -3.79 23.73 0.20
N LYS A 170 -4.29 24.86 -0.26
CA LYS A 170 -5.15 25.74 0.52
C LYS A 170 -6.47 25.90 -0.22
N VAL A 171 -7.55 25.40 0.35
CA VAL A 171 -8.88 25.42 -0.22
C VAL A 171 -9.83 26.20 0.66
N THR A 172 -10.53 27.18 0.10
CA THR A 172 -11.63 27.86 0.78
C THR A 172 -12.95 27.34 0.19
N VAL A 173 -13.73 26.69 1.04
CA VAL A 173 -15.10 26.31 0.72
C VAL A 173 -16.01 27.44 1.17
N ASP A 174 -16.81 27.98 0.27
CA ASP A 174 -17.77 29.07 0.50
C ASP A 174 -19.10 28.63 -0.11
N VAL A 175 -20.00 28.11 0.73
CA VAL A 175 -21.32 27.65 0.32
C VAL A 175 -22.34 28.70 0.76
N PRO A 176 -22.94 29.44 -0.18
CA PRO A 176 -23.93 30.43 0.16
C PRO A 176 -25.18 29.80 0.76
N PRO A 177 -25.91 30.50 1.65
CA PRO A 177 -27.20 30.03 2.13
C PRO A 177 -28.19 29.79 1.00
N THR A 178 -28.89 28.66 1.04
CA THR A 178 -29.89 28.32 0.03
C THR A 178 -31.29 28.45 0.61
N GLU A 179 -32.11 29.34 0.03
CA GLU A 179 -33.48 29.49 0.48
C GLU A 179 -34.29 28.21 0.23
N GLY A 180 -34.86 27.65 1.30
CA GLY A 180 -35.83 26.56 1.24
C GLY A 180 -35.25 25.15 1.21
N LEU A 181 -33.94 24.98 1.22
CA LEU A 181 -33.26 23.68 1.36
C LEU A 181 -32.20 23.80 2.46
N ALA A 182 -32.48 23.25 3.62
CA ALA A 182 -31.46 23.10 4.64
C ALA A 182 -30.40 22.09 4.18
N SER A 183 -29.25 22.59 3.74
CA SER A 183 -28.06 21.78 3.47
C SER A 183 -27.17 21.82 4.69
N LEU A 184 -26.50 20.71 5.02
CA LEU A 184 -25.57 20.62 6.15
C LEU A 184 -24.38 21.56 6.02
N VAL A 185 -24.09 22.00 4.81
CA VAL A 185 -23.01 22.92 4.48
C VAL A 185 -23.52 24.33 4.17
N ASP A 186 -24.83 24.57 4.32
CA ASP A 186 -25.46 25.83 3.98
C ASP A 186 -24.91 26.98 4.81
N GLY A 187 -24.49 28.06 4.16
CA GLY A 187 -23.82 29.18 4.81
C GLY A 187 -22.42 28.86 5.34
N MET A 188 -21.84 27.71 5.00
CA MET A 188 -20.52 27.33 5.47
C MET A 188 -19.43 28.08 4.72
N LYS A 189 -18.57 28.76 5.46
CA LYS A 189 -17.34 29.33 4.94
C LYS A 189 -16.16 28.86 5.77
N LYS A 190 -15.32 28.01 5.19
CA LYS A 190 -14.16 27.44 5.90
C LYS A 190 -12.98 27.28 4.97
N THR A 191 -11.79 27.59 5.47
CA THR A 191 -10.52 27.36 4.77
C THR A 191 -9.82 26.16 5.35
N TYR A 192 -9.37 25.25 4.48
CA TYR A 192 -8.59 24.07 4.81
C TYR A 192 -7.18 24.25 4.25
N GLU A 193 -6.19 24.03 5.08
CA GLU A 193 -4.78 24.00 4.70
C GLU A 193 -4.25 22.59 4.93
N SER A 194 -3.80 21.95 3.89
CA SER A 194 -3.41 20.53 3.92
C SER A 194 -2.42 20.20 2.80
N LYS A 195 -2.24 18.93 2.52
CA LYS A 195 -1.36 18.43 1.46
C LYS A 195 -2.13 17.43 0.63
N SER A 196 -1.96 17.45 -0.69
CA SER A 196 -2.40 16.40 -1.61
C SER A 196 -1.20 15.63 -2.14
N VAL A 197 -1.35 14.34 -2.37
CA VAL A 197 -0.31 13.52 -3.01
C VAL A 197 -0.72 13.24 -4.44
N ILE A 198 0.16 13.59 -5.37
CA ILE A 198 -0.08 13.46 -6.81
C ILE A 198 0.99 12.52 -7.40
N THR A 199 0.57 11.61 -8.24
CA THR A 199 1.42 10.70 -9.00
C THR A 199 1.02 10.67 -10.47
N LEU A 200 1.80 9.97 -11.30
CA LEU A 200 1.39 9.68 -12.67
C LEU A 200 0.42 8.49 -12.65
N SER A 201 -0.69 8.62 -13.36
CA SER A 201 -1.68 7.54 -13.49
C SER A 201 -1.10 6.37 -14.28
N GLU A 202 -1.53 5.17 -13.97
CA GLU A 202 -1.28 3.95 -14.73
C GLU A 202 -1.90 3.97 -16.13
N TYR A 203 -2.88 4.86 -16.35
CA TYR A 203 -3.51 5.08 -17.65
C TYR A 203 -2.82 6.15 -18.50
N ALA A 204 -1.76 6.78 -18.00
CA ALA A 204 -0.99 7.74 -18.76
C ALA A 204 -0.29 7.07 -19.95
N THR A 205 -0.32 7.73 -21.11
CA THR A 205 0.30 7.24 -22.34
C THR A 205 1.25 8.29 -22.91
N VAL A 206 2.06 7.94 -23.92
CA VAL A 206 3.01 8.86 -24.56
C VAL A 206 2.34 10.15 -25.09
N ASP A 207 1.08 10.08 -25.48
CA ASP A 207 0.34 11.21 -26.04
C ASP A 207 -0.67 11.84 -25.08
N GLN A 208 -0.97 11.14 -23.97
CA GLN A 208 -1.96 11.60 -23.02
C GLN A 208 -1.39 11.54 -21.59
N PRO A 209 -0.88 12.67 -21.06
CA PRO A 209 -0.47 12.77 -19.68
C PRO A 209 -1.70 12.78 -18.76
N ILE A 210 -1.74 11.85 -17.81
CA ILE A 210 -2.79 11.76 -16.80
C ILE A 210 -2.13 11.74 -15.43
N LEU A 211 -2.50 12.69 -14.56
CA LEU A 211 -2.10 12.71 -13.16
C LEU A 211 -3.19 12.05 -12.32
N LYS A 212 -2.76 11.32 -11.29
CA LYS A 212 -3.60 10.69 -10.28
C LYS A 212 -3.37 11.34 -8.93
N ILE A 213 -4.43 11.74 -8.24
CA ILE A 213 -4.37 12.23 -6.87
C ILE A 213 -4.65 11.04 -5.96
N THR A 214 -3.65 10.58 -5.21
CA THR A 214 -3.74 9.37 -4.39
C THR A 214 -4.18 9.65 -2.96
N GLU A 215 -3.96 10.88 -2.47
CA GLU A 215 -4.33 11.25 -1.12
C GLU A 215 -4.85 12.68 -1.07
N ASN A 216 -5.83 12.89 -0.19
CA ASN A 216 -6.42 14.18 0.13
C ASN A 216 -6.72 15.02 -1.13
N PRO A 217 -7.63 14.55 -1.99
CA PRO A 217 -7.89 15.15 -3.29
C PRO A 217 -8.25 16.62 -3.14
N MET A 218 -7.45 17.47 -3.77
CA MET A 218 -7.59 18.93 -3.73
C MET A 218 -7.61 19.52 -2.31
N GLY A 219 -7.17 18.80 -1.28
CA GLY A 219 -7.24 19.24 0.12
C GLY A 219 -8.65 19.18 0.72
N LEU A 220 -9.57 18.46 0.10
CA LEU A 220 -10.99 18.42 0.47
C LEU A 220 -11.37 17.30 1.43
N THR A 221 -10.45 16.43 1.81
CA THR A 221 -10.76 15.29 2.70
C THR A 221 -11.37 15.76 4.02
N GLU A 222 -10.81 16.77 4.67
CA GLU A 222 -11.37 17.32 5.90
C GLU A 222 -12.75 17.95 5.70
N PHE A 223 -12.99 18.59 4.57
CA PHE A 223 -14.32 19.09 4.22
C PHE A 223 -15.33 17.95 4.09
N LEU A 224 -14.96 16.86 3.43
CA LEU A 224 -15.81 15.68 3.33
C LEU A 224 -16.07 15.05 4.71
N TYR A 225 -15.07 14.99 5.56
CA TYR A 225 -15.25 14.55 6.95
C TYR A 225 -16.15 15.47 7.75
N ASP A 226 -16.03 16.79 7.57
CA ASP A 226 -16.92 17.75 8.23
C ASP A 226 -18.40 17.52 7.82
N ILE A 227 -18.64 17.21 6.53
CA ILE A 227 -19.98 16.85 6.04
C ILE A 227 -20.41 15.52 6.66
N LEU A 228 -19.60 14.48 6.55
CA LEU A 228 -19.93 13.15 7.08
C LEU A 228 -20.18 13.19 8.59
N ARG A 229 -19.35 13.89 9.35
CA ARG A 229 -19.53 14.07 10.78
C ARG A 229 -20.85 14.79 11.11
N LYS A 230 -21.20 15.83 10.37
CA LYS A 230 -22.45 16.54 10.55
C LYS A 230 -23.65 15.66 10.19
N GLU A 231 -23.55 14.92 9.09
CA GLU A 231 -24.64 14.05 8.63
C GLU A 231 -24.84 12.81 9.50
N THR A 232 -23.73 12.22 9.98
CA THR A 232 -23.81 10.93 10.68
C THR A 232 -23.86 11.05 12.20
N VAL A 233 -23.39 12.16 12.78
CA VAL A 233 -23.18 12.27 14.24
C VAL A 233 -23.94 13.44 14.87
N CYS A 234 -24.18 14.53 14.14
CA CYS A 234 -24.58 15.80 14.72
C CYS A 234 -26.01 16.22 14.42
N ASN A 235 -26.72 15.54 13.57
CA ASN A 235 -28.04 15.99 13.14
C ASN A 235 -29.13 14.98 13.40
N ASP A 236 -29.49 14.84 14.70
CA ASP A 236 -30.46 13.88 15.17
C ASP A 236 -31.88 14.10 14.66
N GLU A 237 -32.27 15.34 14.29
CA GLU A 237 -33.65 15.64 13.97
C GLU A 237 -33.98 15.60 12.46
N TYR A 238 -33.10 15.97 11.59
CA TYR A 238 -33.41 16.10 10.16
C TYR A 238 -33.08 14.83 9.34
N TRP A 239 -31.92 14.22 9.57
CA TRP A 239 -31.46 13.04 8.84
C TRP A 239 -31.66 11.73 9.61
N TYR A 240 -31.80 11.81 10.93
CA TYR A 240 -31.95 10.70 11.84
C TYR A 240 -33.34 10.63 12.50
N GLY A 241 -34.30 11.36 11.96
CA GLY A 241 -35.68 11.06 12.24
C GLY A 241 -35.92 9.56 12.09
N GLU A 242 -36.88 8.99 12.79
CA GLU A 242 -37.08 7.55 12.98
C GLU A 242 -36.89 6.64 11.76
N TYR A 243 -36.91 7.21 10.56
CA TYR A 243 -36.74 6.51 9.27
C TYR A 243 -35.37 6.66 8.64
N ALA A 244 -34.83 7.85 8.54
CA ALA A 244 -33.58 8.12 7.85
C ALA A 244 -32.36 7.66 8.66
N GLY A 245 -32.37 7.85 9.97
CA GLY A 245 -31.29 7.42 10.85
C GLY A 245 -31.05 5.91 10.84
N LYS A 246 -32.12 5.11 10.80
CA LYS A 246 -32.02 3.65 10.69
C LYS A 246 -31.43 3.20 9.34
N TYR A 247 -31.67 3.96 8.27
CA TYR A 247 -31.12 3.65 6.96
C TYR A 247 -29.63 3.97 6.89
N TYR A 248 -29.21 5.14 7.36
CA TYR A 248 -27.80 5.52 7.43
C TYR A 248 -27.02 4.65 8.40
N GLN A 249 -27.56 4.31 9.56
CA GLN A 249 -26.91 3.38 10.47
C GLN A 249 -26.70 2.01 9.84
N LYS A 250 -27.69 1.49 9.11
CA LYS A 250 -27.53 0.23 8.35
C LYS A 250 -26.47 0.33 7.25
N MET A 251 -26.39 1.45 6.54
CA MET A 251 -25.34 1.64 5.57
C MET A 251 -23.96 1.70 6.23
N MET A 252 -23.83 2.40 7.34
CA MET A 252 -22.58 2.48 8.11
C MET A 252 -22.16 1.10 8.62
N ASP A 253 -23.10 0.31 9.15
CA ASP A 253 -22.86 -1.06 9.59
C ASP A 253 -22.43 -1.97 8.43
N LEU A 254 -23.00 -1.78 7.24
CA LEU A 254 -22.74 -2.59 6.04
C LEU A 254 -21.32 -2.33 5.47
N ILE A 255 -20.80 -1.13 5.60
CA ILE A 255 -19.44 -0.76 5.17
C ILE A 255 -18.43 -0.82 6.33
N GLY A 256 -18.86 -1.26 7.51
CA GLY A 256 -17.98 -1.42 8.67
C GLY A 256 -17.50 -0.11 9.29
N LEU A 257 -18.19 1.01 9.03
CA LEU A 257 -17.86 2.30 9.62
C LEU A 257 -18.58 2.44 10.98
N THR A 258 -17.77 2.59 12.01
CA THR A 258 -18.26 2.96 13.34
C THR A 258 -18.08 4.46 13.56
N LYS A 259 -18.70 5.01 14.61
CA LYS A 259 -18.50 6.40 15.01
C LYS A 259 -17.01 6.74 15.21
N ASP A 260 -16.26 5.80 15.77
CA ASP A 260 -14.83 5.97 16.05
C ASP A 260 -13.95 5.80 14.78
N SER A 261 -14.42 5.03 13.79
CA SER A 261 -13.71 4.84 12.53
C SER A 261 -13.91 5.99 11.53
N GLN A 262 -14.82 6.91 11.77
CA GLN A 262 -15.00 8.11 10.92
C GLN A 262 -13.80 9.04 10.93
N GLU A 263 -12.99 9.03 11.99
CA GLU A 263 -11.75 9.79 12.06
C GLU A 263 -10.63 9.22 11.17
N THR A 264 -10.77 7.97 10.74
CA THR A 264 -9.77 7.25 9.94
C THR A 264 -10.20 7.02 8.49
N PHE A 265 -11.34 7.54 8.07
CA PHE A 265 -11.84 7.37 6.72
C PHE A 265 -10.98 8.14 5.70
N SER A 266 -10.41 7.44 4.72
CA SER A 266 -9.72 8.04 3.59
C SER A 266 -10.55 7.87 2.31
N VAL A 267 -10.76 8.95 1.58
CA VAL A 267 -11.38 8.91 0.26
C VAL A 267 -10.26 9.04 -0.77
N SER A 268 -10.11 8.03 -1.62
CA SER A 268 -9.33 8.15 -2.86
C SER A 268 -10.30 8.42 -4.01
N LEU A 269 -10.00 9.43 -4.82
CA LEU A 269 -10.67 9.66 -6.09
C LEU A 269 -9.68 9.24 -7.20
N ASP A 270 -10.03 8.21 -7.93
CA ASP A 270 -9.33 7.77 -9.14
C ASP A 270 -9.82 8.55 -10.37
#